data_6fce99eda82d1c12a0adf407649624f2
#
_entry.id   6fce99eda82d1c12a0adf407649624f2
#
_cell.length_a   1.000
_cell.length_b   1.000
_cell.length_c   1.000
_cell.angle_alpha   90.00
_cell.angle_beta   90.00
_cell.angle_gamma   90.00
#
_symmetry.space_group_name_H-M   'P 1'
#
loop_
_entity.id
_entity.type
_entity.pdbx_description
1 polymer ?
#
loop_
_entity_poly.entity_id
_entity_poly.type
_entity_poly.pdbx_seq_one_letter_code
_entity_poly.pdbx_strand_id
1 'polypeptide(L)'
;MRILLLLLFLPILLSCRRSEDEPMLLNPDAVSERVDILALGDSYTKGEGVKWEQNFPNQLADSLRAMDVNLTGVHVVAQTGWRTDNLQSALSAQSSTLSDSVFSLVTLCIGVNNQFQNSNFETYKTQFEALLQYAIERAGGRKERVVVVSIPDWSFTPLGQSWGNPALTSQQIDQYNTAKRATASTYGVYYVNVTEVSRQGLEMPDLVAADGLHPSGKQYTEWVKLMLPVVKMALKNG
;
A
#
# COMPACT_ATOMS: atom_id res chain seq x y z
N MET A 1 -52.04 -7.03 -66.72
CA MET A 1 -52.00 -6.24 -65.49
C MET A 1 -50.70 -6.68 -64.74
N ARG A 2 -49.65 -5.90 -64.93
CA ARG A 2 -48.30 -6.21 -64.34
C ARG A 2 -48.17 -5.34 -63.07
N ILE A 3 -48.02 -6.04 -61.92
CA ILE A 3 -47.76 -5.40 -60.63
C ILE A 3 -46.28 -5.25 -60.50
N LEU A 4 -45.78 -4.00 -60.38
CA LEU A 4 -44.41 -3.63 -60.18
C LEU A 4 -44.17 -3.53 -58.67
N LEU A 5 -43.37 -4.48 -58.15
CA LEU A 5 -42.96 -4.45 -56.71
C LEU A 5 -41.73 -3.57 -56.57
N LEU A 6 -41.88 -2.42 -55.91
CA LEU A 6 -40.79 -1.51 -55.55
C LEU A 6 -40.16 -2.01 -54.26
N LEU A 7 -38.92 -2.51 -54.30
CA LEU A 7 -38.11 -2.80 -53.12
C LEU A 7 -37.40 -1.51 -52.65
N LEU A 8 -37.82 -1.01 -51.51
CA LEU A 8 -37.15 0.09 -50.83
C LEU A 8 -35.94 -0.47 -50.06
N PHE A 9 -34.73 -0.13 -50.53
CA PHE A 9 -33.50 -0.37 -49.80
C PHE A 9 -33.32 0.75 -48.77
N LEU A 10 -33.38 0.40 -47.46
CA LEU A 10 -33.05 1.31 -46.35
C LEU A 10 -31.55 1.11 -45.99
N PRO A 11 -30.71 2.14 -46.07
CA PRO A 11 -29.32 1.98 -45.64
C PRO A 11 -29.25 1.94 -44.12
N ILE A 12 -28.74 0.81 -43.58
CA ILE A 12 -28.40 0.71 -42.18
C ILE A 12 -27.09 1.48 -41.97
N LEU A 13 -27.18 2.68 -41.39
CA LEU A 13 -26.05 3.43 -40.89
C LEU A 13 -25.54 2.75 -39.60
N LEU A 14 -24.48 1.92 -39.74
CA LEU A 14 -23.71 1.50 -38.57
C LEU A 14 -22.98 2.73 -37.98
N SER A 15 -23.56 3.30 -36.95
CA SER A 15 -22.88 4.30 -36.11
C SER A 15 -21.87 3.55 -35.23
N CYS A 16 -20.60 3.55 -35.62
CA CYS A 16 -19.51 3.23 -34.70
C CYS A 16 -19.48 4.30 -33.61
N ARG A 17 -20.07 4.01 -32.45
CA ARG A 17 -19.80 4.78 -31.26
C ARG A 17 -18.36 4.47 -30.84
N ARG A 18 -17.48 5.42 -31.09
CA ARG A 18 -16.17 5.52 -30.45
C ARG A 18 -16.46 5.71 -28.97
N SER A 19 -16.09 4.77 -28.13
CA SER A 19 -16.01 4.98 -26.69
C SER A 19 -14.89 6.00 -26.48
N GLU A 20 -15.26 7.27 -26.30
CA GLU A 20 -14.35 8.25 -25.75
C GLU A 20 -14.09 7.77 -24.32
N ASP A 21 -12.82 7.51 -24.00
CA ASP A 21 -12.35 7.34 -22.62
C ASP A 21 -12.62 8.67 -21.92
N GLU A 22 -13.78 8.81 -21.30
CA GLU A 22 -14.03 9.94 -20.40
C GLU A 22 -12.96 9.88 -19.31
N PRO A 23 -12.24 10.99 -19.04
CA PRO A 23 -11.40 11.08 -17.87
C PRO A 23 -12.28 10.79 -16.66
N MET A 24 -11.90 9.79 -15.87
CA MET A 24 -12.63 9.35 -14.68
C MET A 24 -12.60 10.50 -13.66
N LEU A 25 -13.53 11.44 -13.82
CA LEU A 25 -13.75 12.53 -12.88
C LEU A 25 -14.12 11.88 -11.54
N LEU A 26 -13.33 12.17 -10.52
CA LEU A 26 -13.70 11.87 -9.14
C LEU A 26 -15.09 12.49 -8.92
N ASN A 27 -15.99 11.71 -8.31
CA ASN A 27 -17.32 12.20 -7.97
C ASN A 27 -17.17 13.53 -7.18
N PRO A 28 -17.76 14.65 -7.63
CA PRO A 28 -17.68 15.93 -6.92
C PRO A 28 -18.15 15.85 -5.46
N ASP A 29 -19.05 14.93 -5.15
CA ASP A 29 -19.53 14.69 -3.79
C ASP A 29 -18.51 13.94 -2.90
N ALA A 30 -17.55 13.20 -3.50
CA ALA A 30 -16.46 12.55 -2.76
C ALA A 30 -15.34 13.53 -2.37
N VAL A 31 -15.23 14.68 -3.02
CA VAL A 31 -14.22 15.73 -2.75
C VAL A 31 -14.52 16.48 -1.44
N SER A 32 -15.74 16.41 -0.91
CA SER A 32 -16.10 17.05 0.35
C SER A 32 -15.73 16.23 1.60
N GLU A 33 -15.51 14.92 1.46
CA GLU A 33 -15.16 14.06 2.58
C GLU A 33 -13.71 14.29 3.02
N ARG A 34 -13.52 14.54 4.32
CA ARG A 34 -12.18 14.71 4.90
C ARG A 34 -11.48 13.36 4.93
N VAL A 35 -10.30 13.30 4.35
CA VAL A 35 -9.47 12.09 4.32
C VAL A 35 -8.31 12.23 5.29
N ASP A 36 -8.14 11.26 6.16
CA ASP A 36 -6.97 11.09 7.00
C ASP A 36 -6.41 9.67 6.87
N ILE A 37 -5.09 9.56 7.02
CA ILE A 37 -4.34 8.33 6.82
C ILE A 37 -3.72 7.90 8.14
N LEU A 38 -3.89 6.62 8.51
CA LEU A 38 -3.11 5.96 9.54
C LEU A 38 -2.09 5.01 8.87
N ALA A 39 -0.81 5.25 9.10
CA ALA A 39 0.26 4.40 8.57
C ALA A 39 0.94 3.64 9.72
N LEU A 40 0.79 2.31 9.72
CA LEU A 40 1.28 1.39 10.74
C LEU A 40 2.50 0.63 10.22
N GLY A 41 3.59 0.55 11.01
CA GLY A 41 4.72 -0.21 10.56
C GLY A 41 6.01 -0.11 11.37
N ASP A 42 7.11 -0.19 10.64
CA ASP A 42 8.48 -0.17 11.14
C ASP A 42 9.31 0.96 10.49
N SER A 43 10.63 0.78 10.34
CA SER A 43 11.52 1.75 9.70
C SER A 43 11.10 2.11 8.27
N TYR A 44 10.49 1.19 7.53
CA TYR A 44 10.02 1.43 6.17
C TYR A 44 8.81 2.37 6.14
N THR A 45 7.96 2.33 7.13
CA THR A 45 6.82 3.27 7.26
C THR A 45 7.27 4.61 7.82
N LYS A 46 8.17 4.60 8.82
CA LYS A 46 8.77 5.81 9.39
C LYS A 46 9.57 6.58 8.33
N GLY A 47 10.26 5.90 7.42
CA GLY A 47 11.16 6.49 6.43
C GLY A 47 12.58 6.64 6.98
N GLU A 48 13.15 5.57 7.55
CA GLU A 48 14.56 5.59 7.96
C GLU A 48 15.46 5.82 6.75
N GLY A 49 16.50 6.62 6.93
CA GLY A 49 17.46 6.96 5.88
C GLY A 49 17.02 8.08 4.93
N VAL A 50 15.80 8.61 5.08
CA VAL A 50 15.28 9.72 4.26
C VAL A 50 14.66 10.82 5.13
N LYS A 51 14.39 11.99 4.53
CA LYS A 51 13.62 13.03 5.19
C LYS A 51 12.17 12.61 5.37
N TRP A 52 11.51 13.15 6.39
CA TRP A 52 10.11 12.84 6.72
C TRP A 52 9.16 12.98 5.53
N GLU A 53 9.34 14.02 4.72
CA GLU A 53 8.50 14.31 3.55
C GLU A 53 8.72 13.30 2.42
N GLN A 54 9.81 12.52 2.48
CA GLN A 54 10.19 11.56 1.46
C GLN A 54 9.74 10.13 1.76
N ASN A 55 9.20 9.84 2.94
CA ASN A 55 8.65 8.53 3.24
C ASN A 55 7.35 8.27 2.46
N PHE A 56 6.97 6.99 2.27
CA PHE A 56 5.80 6.68 1.44
C PHE A 56 4.48 7.24 1.99
N PRO A 57 4.20 7.32 3.32
CA PRO A 57 2.94 7.88 3.79
C PRO A 57 2.76 9.36 3.40
N ASN A 58 3.82 10.16 3.50
CA ASN A 58 3.77 11.56 3.12
C ASN A 58 3.73 11.76 1.60
N GLN A 59 4.53 11.01 0.83
CA GLN A 59 4.45 11.06 -0.64
C GLN A 59 3.07 10.62 -1.17
N LEU A 60 2.44 9.61 -0.53
CA LEU A 60 1.08 9.22 -0.85
C LEU A 60 0.10 10.36 -0.56
N ALA A 61 0.24 11.00 0.59
CA ALA A 61 -0.55 12.15 0.97
C ALA A 61 -0.43 13.31 -0.03
N ASP A 62 0.80 13.64 -0.43
CA ASP A 62 1.04 14.70 -1.43
C ASP A 62 0.46 14.35 -2.78
N SER A 63 0.55 13.07 -3.18
CA SER A 63 -0.08 12.59 -4.42
C SER A 63 -1.61 12.68 -4.38
N LEU A 64 -2.23 12.43 -3.23
CA LEU A 64 -3.68 12.58 -3.05
C LEU A 64 -4.09 14.06 -3.06
N ARG A 65 -3.33 14.94 -2.39
CA ARG A 65 -3.55 16.40 -2.44
C ARG A 65 -3.46 16.96 -3.86
N ALA A 66 -2.50 16.47 -4.65
CA ALA A 66 -2.36 16.84 -6.05
C ALA A 66 -3.53 16.38 -6.95
N MET A 67 -4.40 15.50 -6.44
CA MET A 67 -5.64 15.05 -7.07
C MET A 67 -6.89 15.67 -6.41
N ASP A 68 -6.73 16.80 -5.74
CA ASP A 68 -7.80 17.54 -5.06
C ASP A 68 -8.54 16.75 -3.96
N VAL A 69 -7.91 15.70 -3.41
CA VAL A 69 -8.44 15.00 -2.22
C VAL A 69 -8.26 15.90 -1.00
N ASN A 70 -9.34 16.14 -0.24
CA ASN A 70 -9.32 16.93 0.99
C ASN A 70 -8.63 16.16 2.12
N LEU A 71 -7.30 16.00 2.01
CA LEU A 71 -6.48 15.26 2.97
C LEU A 71 -6.15 16.14 4.18
N THR A 72 -6.60 15.71 5.36
CA THR A 72 -6.50 16.45 6.61
C THR A 72 -5.33 16.06 7.49
N GLY A 73 -4.83 14.84 7.36
CA GLY A 73 -3.72 14.38 8.18
C GLY A 73 -3.09 13.06 7.73
N VAL A 74 -1.84 12.87 8.18
CA VAL A 74 -1.12 11.58 8.11
C VAL A 74 -0.63 11.26 9.52
N HIS A 75 -1.14 10.18 10.08
CA HIS A 75 -0.75 9.66 11.38
C HIS A 75 0.16 8.46 11.18
N VAL A 76 1.39 8.53 11.66
CA VAL A 76 2.37 7.45 11.53
C VAL A 76 2.64 6.85 12.89
N VAL A 77 2.36 5.55 13.03
CA VAL A 77 2.73 4.74 14.21
C VAL A 77 3.73 3.69 13.74
N ALA A 78 4.99 4.07 13.76
CA ALA A 78 6.09 3.27 13.23
C ALA A 78 7.42 3.67 13.86
N GLN A 79 8.31 2.70 14.08
CA GLN A 79 9.66 2.95 14.56
C GLN A 79 10.65 1.93 14.01
N THR A 80 11.89 2.37 13.82
CA THR A 80 13.00 1.55 13.39
C THR A 80 13.20 0.35 14.31
N GLY A 81 13.35 -0.83 13.73
CA GLY A 81 13.59 -2.08 14.47
C GLY A 81 12.33 -2.76 15.00
N TRP A 82 11.15 -2.16 14.86
CA TRP A 82 9.90 -2.77 15.36
C TRP A 82 9.53 -4.05 14.62
N ARG A 83 9.24 -5.06 15.42
CA ARG A 83 8.54 -6.28 15.04
C ARG A 83 7.03 -6.10 15.25
N THR A 84 6.27 -7.13 14.90
CA THR A 84 4.82 -7.15 15.12
C THR A 84 4.42 -6.95 16.59
N ASP A 85 5.13 -7.56 17.54
CA ASP A 85 4.87 -7.40 18.98
C ASP A 85 5.16 -5.98 19.50
N ASN A 86 6.19 -5.33 18.97
CA ASN A 86 6.49 -3.94 19.34
C ASN A 86 5.40 -2.98 18.84
N LEU A 87 4.94 -3.18 17.60
CA LEU A 87 3.84 -2.37 17.07
C LEU A 87 2.54 -2.60 17.88
N GLN A 88 2.19 -3.85 18.22
CA GLN A 88 1.05 -4.14 19.08
C GLN A 88 1.15 -3.43 20.43
N SER A 89 2.32 -3.47 21.07
CA SER A 89 2.57 -2.80 22.34
C SER A 89 2.42 -1.29 22.24
N ALA A 90 2.94 -0.67 21.16
CA ALA A 90 2.81 0.76 20.91
C ALA A 90 1.35 1.19 20.69
N LEU A 91 0.59 0.41 19.92
CA LEU A 91 -0.84 0.67 19.68
C LEU A 91 -1.66 0.55 20.98
N SER A 92 -1.36 -0.43 21.81
CA SER A 92 -1.99 -0.58 23.13
C SER A 92 -1.69 0.60 24.05
N ALA A 93 -0.46 1.11 24.03
CA ALA A 93 -0.07 2.28 24.82
C ALA A 93 -0.72 3.59 24.35
N GLN A 94 -1.05 3.68 23.05
CA GLN A 94 -1.71 4.84 22.43
C GLN A 94 -3.25 4.69 22.37
N SER A 95 -3.81 3.68 23.01
CA SER A 95 -5.24 3.40 22.96
C SER A 95 -6.11 4.61 23.34
N SER A 96 -5.68 5.44 24.30
CA SER A 96 -6.43 6.64 24.71
C SER A 96 -6.49 7.76 23.65
N THR A 97 -5.58 7.78 22.69
CA THR A 97 -5.52 8.79 21.63
C THR A 97 -6.04 8.30 20.27
N LEU A 98 -5.98 6.99 20.03
CA LEU A 98 -6.38 6.38 18.77
C LEU A 98 -7.67 5.56 18.87
N SER A 99 -8.14 5.22 20.11
CA SER A 99 -9.28 4.30 20.31
C SER A 99 -10.58 4.78 19.65
N ASP A 100 -10.83 6.08 19.69
CA ASP A 100 -12.07 6.68 19.18
C ASP A 100 -11.93 7.23 17.76
N SER A 101 -10.71 7.14 17.18
CA SER A 101 -10.46 7.65 15.84
C SER A 101 -10.74 6.60 14.78
N VAL A 102 -11.51 6.98 13.77
CA VAL A 102 -11.73 6.21 12.54
C VAL A 102 -11.02 6.94 11.41
N PHE A 103 -10.19 6.20 10.67
CA PHE A 103 -9.38 6.75 9.58
C PHE A 103 -9.98 6.39 8.22
N SER A 104 -9.82 7.32 7.28
CA SER A 104 -10.30 7.14 5.91
C SER A 104 -9.48 6.12 5.12
N LEU A 105 -8.22 5.93 5.51
CA LEU A 105 -7.29 4.95 4.94
C LEU A 105 -6.33 4.45 6.02
N VAL A 106 -6.12 3.15 6.08
CA VAL A 106 -5.09 2.55 6.95
C VAL A 106 -4.12 1.74 6.11
N THR A 107 -2.81 1.98 6.27
CA THR A 107 -1.77 1.16 5.65
C THR A 107 -1.02 0.35 6.70
N LEU A 108 -0.65 -0.90 6.39
CA LEU A 108 0.09 -1.79 7.28
C LEU A 108 1.30 -2.39 6.57
N CYS A 109 2.51 -1.92 6.94
CA CYS A 109 3.79 -2.40 6.44
C CYS A 109 4.68 -2.80 7.61
N ILE A 110 4.69 -4.08 7.98
CA ILE A 110 5.41 -4.61 9.15
C ILE A 110 5.87 -6.05 8.90
N GLY A 111 6.95 -6.48 9.53
CA GLY A 111 7.38 -7.87 9.55
C GLY A 111 8.82 -8.12 9.11
N VAL A 112 9.51 -7.15 8.50
CA VAL A 112 10.92 -7.31 8.12
C VAL A 112 11.80 -7.60 9.35
N ASN A 113 11.54 -6.93 10.47
CA ASN A 113 12.29 -7.14 11.69
C ASN A 113 11.99 -8.49 12.37
N ASN A 114 10.80 -9.07 12.14
CA ASN A 114 10.52 -10.43 12.56
C ASN A 114 11.43 -11.42 11.80
N GLN A 115 11.58 -11.24 10.47
CA GLN A 115 12.48 -12.04 9.65
C GLN A 115 13.94 -11.79 10.06
N PHE A 116 14.40 -10.54 10.12
CA PHE A 116 15.79 -10.17 10.42
C PHE A 116 16.25 -10.65 11.80
N GLN A 117 15.37 -10.61 12.81
CA GLN A 117 15.66 -11.03 14.18
C GLN A 117 15.33 -12.51 14.44
N ASN A 118 15.06 -13.30 13.38
CA ASN A 118 14.74 -14.74 13.46
C ASN A 118 13.59 -15.05 14.44
N SER A 119 12.55 -14.24 14.43
CA SER A 119 11.35 -14.47 15.23
C SER A 119 10.63 -15.75 14.78
N ASN A 120 9.92 -16.40 15.70
CA ASN A 120 9.11 -17.56 15.36
C ASN A 120 8.05 -17.17 14.30
N PHE A 121 8.04 -17.87 13.17
CA PHE A 121 7.18 -17.51 12.01
C PHE A 121 5.69 -17.70 12.30
N GLU A 122 5.31 -18.72 13.08
CA GLU A 122 3.90 -18.93 13.44
C GLU A 122 3.40 -17.81 14.38
N THR A 123 4.23 -17.41 15.34
CA THR A 123 3.95 -16.25 16.21
C THR A 123 3.80 -14.97 15.39
N TYR A 124 4.67 -14.75 14.40
CA TYR A 124 4.55 -13.61 13.48
C TYR A 124 3.21 -13.62 12.76
N LYS A 125 2.77 -14.76 12.20
CA LYS A 125 1.48 -14.85 11.47
C LYS A 125 0.31 -14.45 12.37
N THR A 126 0.26 -14.98 13.58
CA THR A 126 -0.80 -14.66 14.57
C THR A 126 -0.79 -13.16 14.92
N GLN A 127 0.40 -12.60 15.18
CA GLN A 127 0.53 -11.17 15.52
C GLN A 127 0.21 -10.27 14.33
N PHE A 128 0.60 -10.65 13.11
CA PHE A 128 0.26 -9.91 11.90
C PHE A 128 -1.25 -9.90 11.65
N GLU A 129 -1.92 -11.03 11.84
CA GLU A 129 -3.38 -11.14 11.73
C GLU A 129 -4.08 -10.22 12.74
N ALA A 130 -3.64 -10.20 13.99
CA ALA A 130 -4.19 -9.30 15.00
C ALA A 130 -3.97 -7.82 14.67
N LEU A 131 -2.81 -7.45 14.09
CA LEU A 131 -2.54 -6.10 13.59
C LEU A 131 -3.42 -5.73 12.40
N LEU A 132 -3.72 -6.68 11.52
CA LEU A 132 -4.64 -6.47 10.41
C LEU A 132 -6.07 -6.23 10.89
N GLN A 133 -6.53 -7.00 11.88
CA GLN A 133 -7.83 -6.80 12.53
C GLN A 133 -7.92 -5.42 13.17
N TYR A 134 -6.86 -4.99 13.88
CA TYR A 134 -6.76 -3.63 14.42
C TYR A 134 -6.84 -2.57 13.31
N ALA A 135 -6.13 -2.76 12.19
CA ALA A 135 -6.19 -1.84 11.05
C ALA A 135 -7.61 -1.72 10.47
N ILE A 136 -8.33 -2.84 10.36
CA ILE A 136 -9.73 -2.85 9.90
C ILE A 136 -10.63 -2.12 10.92
N GLU A 137 -10.42 -2.33 12.21
CA GLU A 137 -11.16 -1.61 13.26
C GLU A 137 -10.91 -0.10 13.16
N ARG A 138 -9.66 0.33 12.99
CA ARG A 138 -9.30 1.76 12.81
C ARG A 138 -9.82 2.35 11.49
N ALA A 139 -10.13 1.53 10.50
CA ALA A 139 -10.86 1.93 9.29
C ALA A 139 -12.40 1.94 9.48
N GLY A 140 -12.90 1.80 10.71
CA GLY A 140 -14.34 1.74 11.00
C GLY A 140 -15.01 0.46 10.48
N GLY A 141 -14.28 -0.66 10.43
CA GLY A 141 -14.73 -1.95 9.90
C GLY A 141 -14.70 -2.04 8.36
N ARG A 142 -14.32 -0.98 7.67
CA ARG A 142 -14.27 -0.88 6.21
C ARG A 142 -13.00 -1.53 5.66
N LYS A 143 -13.09 -2.78 5.26
CA LYS A 143 -11.96 -3.58 4.77
C LYS A 143 -11.31 -2.98 3.53
N GLU A 144 -12.12 -2.41 2.66
CA GLU A 144 -11.70 -1.69 1.46
C GLU A 144 -10.87 -0.44 1.74
N ARG A 145 -10.87 0.05 2.97
CA ARG A 145 -10.05 1.18 3.43
C ARG A 145 -8.69 0.76 4.02
N VAL A 146 -8.36 -0.53 3.93
CA VAL A 146 -7.10 -1.08 4.47
C VAL A 146 -6.23 -1.59 3.34
N VAL A 147 -4.95 -1.16 3.37
CA VAL A 147 -3.93 -1.57 2.39
C VAL A 147 -2.75 -2.21 3.12
N VAL A 148 -2.57 -3.50 2.91
CA VAL A 148 -1.36 -4.22 3.34
C VAL A 148 -0.27 -3.99 2.30
N VAL A 149 0.89 -3.52 2.74
CA VAL A 149 2.07 -3.33 1.89
C VAL A 149 3.06 -4.47 2.15
N SER A 150 3.60 -5.08 1.09
CA SER A 150 4.58 -6.15 1.23
C SER A 150 5.86 -5.68 1.93
N ILE A 151 6.63 -6.60 2.49
CA ILE A 151 7.97 -6.33 3.00
C ILE A 151 8.92 -6.16 1.81
N PRO A 152 9.71 -5.09 1.71
CA PRO A 152 10.79 -4.99 0.72
C PRO A 152 11.89 -6.03 0.99
N ASP A 153 12.58 -6.44 -0.05
CA ASP A 153 13.67 -7.41 0.04
C ASP A 153 15.01 -6.67 0.25
N TRP A 154 15.40 -6.56 1.51
CA TRP A 154 16.62 -5.87 1.89
C TRP A 154 17.91 -6.59 1.45
N SER A 155 17.82 -7.85 1.01
CA SER A 155 18.99 -8.56 0.49
C SER A 155 19.53 -7.95 -0.81
N PHE A 156 18.71 -7.18 -1.54
CA PHE A 156 19.11 -6.45 -2.75
C PHE A 156 19.65 -5.05 -2.45
N THR A 157 20.29 -4.86 -1.31
CA THR A 157 20.93 -3.61 -0.92
C THR A 157 22.42 -3.84 -0.63
N PRO A 158 23.30 -2.81 -0.64
CA PRO A 158 24.72 -2.96 -0.29
C PRO A 158 24.94 -3.63 1.06
N LEU A 159 24.23 -3.22 2.11
CA LEU A 159 24.31 -3.86 3.42
C LEU A 159 23.74 -5.28 3.39
N GLY A 160 22.64 -5.50 2.69
CA GLY A 160 22.01 -6.81 2.56
C GLY A 160 22.95 -7.85 1.92
N GLN A 161 23.77 -7.43 0.96
CA GLN A 161 24.77 -8.29 0.35
C GLN A 161 25.94 -8.62 1.29
N SER A 162 26.23 -7.75 2.25
CA SER A 162 27.33 -7.94 3.21
C SER A 162 26.90 -8.67 4.47
N TRP A 163 25.59 -8.79 4.74
CA TRP A 163 25.04 -9.38 5.95
C TRP A 163 24.41 -10.75 5.68
N GLY A 164 25.04 -11.81 6.15
CA GLY A 164 24.47 -13.14 6.18
C GLY A 164 24.40 -13.83 4.79
N ASN A 165 23.25 -14.39 4.47
CA ASN A 165 23.00 -15.12 3.22
C ASN A 165 21.87 -14.42 2.42
N PRO A 166 22.20 -13.60 1.41
CA PRO A 166 21.20 -12.88 0.63
C PRO A 166 20.12 -13.77 0.00
N ALA A 167 20.51 -14.94 -0.51
CA ALA A 167 19.56 -15.87 -1.15
C ALA A 167 18.55 -16.44 -0.12
N LEU A 168 19.03 -16.81 1.07
CA LEU A 168 18.15 -17.28 2.16
C LEU A 168 17.26 -16.15 2.66
N THR A 169 17.78 -14.94 2.80
CA THR A 169 17.01 -13.76 3.18
C THR A 169 15.87 -13.50 2.19
N SER A 170 16.19 -13.49 0.90
CA SER A 170 15.18 -13.30 -0.16
C SER A 170 14.08 -14.37 -0.10
N GLN A 171 14.45 -15.63 0.07
CA GLN A 171 13.49 -16.73 0.24
C GLN A 171 12.59 -16.54 1.47
N GLN A 172 13.15 -16.09 2.59
CA GLN A 172 12.38 -15.81 3.80
C GLN A 172 11.44 -14.62 3.63
N ILE A 173 11.87 -13.55 2.96
CA ILE A 173 11.01 -12.41 2.63
C ILE A 173 9.82 -12.87 1.76
N ASP A 174 10.04 -13.75 0.79
CA ASP A 174 8.95 -14.34 -0.02
C ASP A 174 7.98 -15.15 0.84
N GLN A 175 8.48 -15.92 1.80
CA GLN A 175 7.64 -16.67 2.74
C GLN A 175 6.76 -15.74 3.58
N TYR A 176 7.35 -14.67 4.14
CA TYR A 176 6.62 -13.67 4.93
C TYR A 176 5.58 -12.94 4.09
N ASN A 177 5.93 -12.52 2.87
CA ASN A 177 5.01 -11.85 1.96
C ASN A 177 3.89 -12.76 1.45
N THR A 178 4.15 -14.05 1.27
CA THR A 178 3.13 -15.04 0.94
C THR A 178 2.10 -15.16 2.07
N ALA A 179 2.55 -15.24 3.32
CA ALA A 179 1.64 -15.27 4.48
C ALA A 179 0.82 -13.98 4.59
N LYS A 180 1.45 -12.80 4.43
CA LYS A 180 0.75 -11.50 4.44
C LYS A 180 -0.33 -11.43 3.37
N ARG A 181 0.00 -11.83 2.13
CA ARG A 181 -0.95 -11.83 1.02
C ARG A 181 -2.12 -12.77 1.28
N ALA A 182 -1.85 -13.97 1.81
CA ALA A 182 -2.90 -14.93 2.15
C ALA A 182 -3.84 -14.37 3.23
N THR A 183 -3.28 -13.79 4.31
CA THR A 183 -4.08 -13.14 5.36
C THR A 183 -4.89 -11.97 4.81
N ALA A 184 -4.29 -11.08 4.01
CA ALA A 184 -4.98 -9.96 3.38
C ALA A 184 -6.16 -10.44 2.51
N SER A 185 -5.95 -11.49 1.72
CA SER A 185 -6.99 -12.12 0.89
C SER A 185 -8.13 -12.70 1.75
N THR A 186 -7.82 -13.39 2.85
CA THR A 186 -8.82 -13.96 3.76
C THR A 186 -9.71 -12.88 4.37
N TYR A 187 -9.15 -11.74 4.71
CA TYR A 187 -9.91 -10.60 5.28
C TYR A 187 -10.56 -9.71 4.21
N GLY A 188 -10.23 -9.88 2.94
CA GLY A 188 -10.77 -9.09 1.84
C GLY A 188 -10.24 -7.65 1.83
N VAL A 189 -9.00 -7.44 2.28
CA VAL A 189 -8.30 -6.16 2.25
C VAL A 189 -7.35 -6.09 1.06
N TYR A 190 -7.00 -4.88 0.65
CA TYR A 190 -6.05 -4.70 -0.44
C TYR A 190 -4.61 -5.09 -0.06
N TYR A 191 -3.89 -5.60 -1.04
CA TYR A 191 -2.47 -5.92 -0.91
C TYR A 191 -1.68 -5.29 -2.06
N VAL A 192 -0.62 -4.53 -1.73
CA VAL A 192 0.29 -3.92 -2.70
C VAL A 192 1.68 -4.54 -2.57
N ASN A 193 2.19 -5.07 -3.68
CA ASN A 193 3.53 -5.66 -3.73
C ASN A 193 4.57 -4.62 -4.13
N VAL A 194 5.41 -4.21 -3.19
CA VAL A 194 6.55 -3.29 -3.38
C VAL A 194 7.90 -4.03 -3.42
N THR A 195 7.90 -5.34 -3.16
CA THR A 195 9.10 -6.17 -3.06
C THR A 195 9.90 -6.15 -4.36
N GLU A 196 9.23 -6.23 -5.51
CA GLU A 196 9.90 -6.24 -6.81
C GLU A 196 10.65 -4.93 -7.12
N VAL A 197 10.15 -3.81 -6.62
CA VAL A 197 10.86 -2.52 -6.73
C VAL A 197 12.14 -2.56 -5.90
N SER A 198 12.09 -3.09 -4.69
CA SER A 198 13.26 -3.17 -3.80
C SER A 198 14.37 -4.09 -4.36
N ARG A 199 13.99 -5.13 -5.10
CA ARG A 199 14.92 -6.06 -5.75
C ARG A 199 15.77 -5.44 -6.86
N GLN A 200 15.44 -4.24 -7.30
CA GLN A 200 16.23 -3.47 -8.26
C GLN A 200 17.36 -2.66 -7.60
N GLY A 201 17.48 -2.68 -6.26
CA GLY A 201 18.37 -1.79 -5.53
C GLY A 201 19.87 -1.94 -5.86
N LEU A 202 20.33 -3.12 -6.26
CA LEU A 202 21.71 -3.33 -6.69
C LEU A 202 21.99 -2.82 -8.11
N GLU A 203 20.99 -2.92 -9.00
CA GLU A 203 21.09 -2.45 -10.38
C GLU A 203 20.81 -0.94 -10.49
N MET A 204 19.97 -0.43 -9.57
CA MET A 204 19.58 0.97 -9.50
C MET A 204 19.90 1.52 -8.10
N PRO A 205 21.17 1.88 -7.81
CA PRO A 205 21.60 2.28 -6.46
C PRO A 205 20.88 3.51 -5.89
N ASP A 206 20.30 4.35 -6.74
CA ASP A 206 19.49 5.49 -6.33
C ASP A 206 18.12 5.11 -5.72
N LEU A 207 17.73 3.85 -5.80
CA LEU A 207 16.60 3.31 -5.04
C LEU A 207 16.93 3.05 -3.57
N VAL A 208 18.22 2.96 -3.20
CA VAL A 208 18.66 2.71 -1.83
C VAL A 208 19.09 4.03 -1.18
N ALA A 209 18.71 4.24 0.06
CA ALA A 209 19.12 5.42 0.84
C ALA A 209 20.62 5.40 1.13
N ALA A 210 21.15 6.54 1.60
CA ALA A 210 22.60 6.70 1.87
C ALA A 210 23.12 5.76 2.97
N ASP A 211 22.26 5.16 3.79
CA ASP A 211 22.62 4.17 4.79
C ASP A 211 22.93 2.78 4.20
N GLY A 212 22.70 2.60 2.89
CA GLY A 212 22.96 1.36 2.18
C GLY A 212 21.98 0.22 2.47
N LEU A 213 20.84 0.50 3.12
CA LEU A 213 19.86 -0.50 3.55
C LEU A 213 18.40 -0.13 3.24
N HIS A 214 17.97 1.06 3.67
CA HIS A 214 16.57 1.47 3.57
C HIS A 214 16.24 2.02 2.18
N PRO A 215 14.96 2.08 1.82
CA PRO A 215 14.52 2.71 0.58
C PRO A 215 14.87 4.20 0.53
N SER A 216 15.33 4.66 -0.62
CA SER A 216 15.44 6.10 -0.89
C SER A 216 14.07 6.75 -1.11
N GLY A 217 14.05 8.09 -1.10
CA GLY A 217 12.86 8.83 -1.51
C GLY A 217 12.36 8.47 -2.91
N LYS A 218 13.27 8.11 -3.84
CA LYS A 218 12.93 7.64 -5.18
C LYS A 218 12.24 6.27 -5.13
N GLN A 219 12.73 5.33 -4.32
CA GLN A 219 12.08 4.02 -4.17
C GLN A 219 10.68 4.19 -3.58
N TYR A 220 10.49 5.07 -2.58
CA TYR A 220 9.17 5.37 -2.04
C TYR A 220 8.24 5.99 -3.08
N THR A 221 8.75 6.79 -4.02
CA THR A 221 7.95 7.29 -5.15
C THR A 221 7.42 6.14 -6.02
N GLU A 222 8.24 5.13 -6.29
CA GLU A 222 7.78 3.95 -7.03
C GLU A 222 6.73 3.14 -6.24
N TRP A 223 6.88 3.01 -4.91
CA TRP A 223 5.85 2.39 -4.07
C TRP A 223 4.52 3.14 -4.16
N VAL A 224 4.56 4.46 -4.07
CA VAL A 224 3.35 5.30 -4.17
C VAL A 224 2.67 5.13 -5.51
N LYS A 225 3.41 5.04 -6.63
CA LYS A 225 2.83 4.74 -7.95
C LYS A 225 2.05 3.42 -7.98
N LEU A 226 2.55 2.38 -7.29
CA LEU A 226 1.86 1.10 -7.16
C LEU A 226 0.65 1.18 -6.22
N MET A 227 0.71 2.00 -5.19
CA MET A 227 -0.35 2.16 -4.19
C MET A 227 -1.51 3.01 -4.70
N LEU A 228 -1.24 4.06 -5.47
CA LEU A 228 -2.24 5.05 -5.88
C LEU A 228 -3.48 4.45 -6.56
N PRO A 229 -3.39 3.52 -7.52
CA PRO A 229 -4.59 2.91 -8.12
C PRO A 229 -5.47 2.22 -7.08
N VAL A 230 -4.85 1.49 -6.15
CA VAL A 230 -5.53 0.76 -5.08
C VAL A 230 -6.17 1.72 -4.07
N VAL A 231 -5.43 2.76 -3.65
CA VAL A 231 -5.91 3.78 -2.72
C VAL A 231 -7.07 4.58 -3.32
N LYS A 232 -7.01 4.91 -4.60
CA LYS A 232 -8.14 5.57 -5.30
C LYS A 232 -9.39 4.70 -5.28
N MET A 233 -9.27 3.39 -5.51
CA MET A 233 -10.41 2.46 -5.38
C MET A 233 -10.90 2.39 -3.93
N ALA A 234 -9.99 2.33 -2.96
CA ALA A 234 -10.30 2.33 -1.54
C ALA A 234 -11.12 3.57 -1.12
N LEU A 235 -10.70 4.75 -1.53
CA LEU A 235 -11.38 6.01 -1.20
C LEU A 235 -12.69 6.23 -1.96
N LYS A 236 -12.89 5.58 -3.12
CA LYS A 236 -14.10 5.73 -3.94
C LYS A 236 -15.23 4.80 -3.48
N ASN A 237 -14.92 3.62 -2.95
CA ASN A 237 -15.88 2.56 -2.64
C ASN A 237 -16.38 2.59 -1.18
N GLY A 238 -16.00 3.54 -0.41
CA GLY A 238 -16.41 3.77 0.98
C GLY A 238 -17.07 5.12 1.16
#